data_11a9a29a30880b9e0770844c665ad23d
#
_entry.id   11a9a29a30880b9e0770844c665ad23d
#
_cell.length_a   1.000
_cell.length_b   1.000
_cell.length_c   1.000
_cell.angle_alpha   90.00
_cell.angle_beta   90.00
_cell.angle_gamma   90.00
#
_symmetry.space_group_name_H-M   'P 1'
#
loop_
_entity.id
_entity.type
_entity.pdbx_description
1 polymer ?
#
loop_
_entity_poly.entity_id
_entity_poly.type
_entity_poly.pdbx_seq_one_letter_code
_entity_poly.pdbx_strand_id
1 'polypeptide(L)'
;MRESQESQKTRESQESQNPQGTQPKIGRIPALIAAVAIVGVAIGAAAGLLTLMLYGVEHLMLGYVENSQESGPFNVPVIRRLISVTAGAAIAAVIWWLLRTRSTKVPSVKKAVNGDIMPIWQTVVHVLLQIFIVGTGMSIGREVAPRELGAMFGQRFARWVHLDAKDTRMLVAITAAAGLAGVYNAPLAGTFFAVEILLADITLETVT
;
A
#
# COMPACT_ATOMS: atom_id res chain seq x y z
N MET A 1 30.52 -44.53 25.62
CA MET A 1 30.22 -45.01 24.24
C MET A 1 28.75 -44.88 23.83
N ARG A 2 27.79 -45.14 24.74
CA ARG A 2 26.33 -44.98 24.39
C ARG A 2 25.88 -43.54 24.24
N GLU A 3 26.36 -42.61 25.10
CA GLU A 3 26.00 -41.19 25.02
C GLU A 3 26.47 -40.48 23.73
N SER A 4 27.61 -40.92 23.19
CA SER A 4 28.14 -40.36 21.92
C SER A 4 27.29 -40.77 20.71
N GLN A 5 26.67 -41.94 20.75
CA GLN A 5 25.80 -42.43 19.68
C GLN A 5 24.38 -41.81 19.72
N GLU A 6 23.87 -41.52 20.93
CA GLU A 6 22.59 -40.81 21.06
C GLU A 6 22.70 -39.36 20.61
N SER A 7 23.83 -38.69 20.92
CA SER A 7 24.08 -37.31 20.48
C SER A 7 24.24 -37.19 18.97
N GLN A 8 24.82 -38.19 18.30
CA GLN A 8 24.89 -38.22 16.83
C GLN A 8 23.54 -38.49 16.20
N LYS A 9 22.74 -39.42 16.74
CA LYS A 9 21.40 -39.72 16.23
C LYS A 9 20.44 -38.53 16.35
N THR A 10 20.59 -37.73 17.42
CA THR A 10 19.76 -36.52 17.61
C THR A 10 20.16 -35.42 16.63
N ARG A 11 21.46 -35.28 16.30
CA ARG A 11 21.94 -34.34 15.28
C ARG A 11 21.51 -34.74 13.87
N GLU A 12 21.60 -36.01 13.51
CA GLU A 12 21.14 -36.52 12.21
C GLU A 12 19.61 -36.37 12.05
N SER A 13 18.84 -36.54 13.14
CA SER A 13 17.39 -36.31 13.12
C SER A 13 17.02 -34.84 13.01
N GLN A 14 17.84 -33.91 13.52
CA GLN A 14 17.64 -32.47 13.37
C GLN A 14 18.08 -31.96 11.99
N GLU A 15 19.12 -32.56 11.41
CA GLU A 15 19.60 -32.21 10.07
C GLU A 15 18.63 -32.69 8.97
N SER A 16 17.91 -33.80 9.22
CA SER A 16 16.85 -34.32 8.34
C SER A 16 15.55 -33.50 8.39
N GLN A 17 15.36 -32.61 9.38
CA GLN A 17 14.20 -31.73 9.50
C GLN A 17 14.49 -30.29 9.03
N ASN A 18 15.65 -30.02 8.45
CA ASN A 18 15.91 -28.76 7.79
C ASN A 18 15.06 -28.71 6.51
N PRO A 19 14.01 -27.86 6.42
CA PRO A 19 13.24 -27.75 5.19
C PRO A 19 14.20 -27.24 4.11
N GLN A 20 14.50 -28.12 3.17
CA GLN A 20 15.32 -27.87 1.99
C GLN A 20 15.02 -26.46 1.48
N GLY A 21 16.04 -25.62 1.47
CA GLY A 21 15.99 -24.32 0.82
C GLY A 21 15.41 -24.52 -0.57
N THR A 22 14.21 -24.07 -0.77
CA THR A 22 13.45 -24.25 -2.01
C THR A 22 14.23 -23.50 -3.09
N GLN A 23 15.02 -24.23 -3.88
CA GLN A 23 15.67 -23.66 -5.04
C GLN A 23 14.59 -22.99 -5.89
N PRO A 24 14.77 -21.75 -6.33
CA PRO A 24 13.79 -21.07 -7.15
C PRO A 24 13.61 -21.89 -8.43
N LYS A 25 12.46 -22.53 -8.57
CA LYS A 25 12.11 -23.18 -9.84
C LYS A 25 12.24 -22.10 -10.92
N ILE A 26 13.05 -22.34 -11.94
CA ILE A 26 13.39 -21.36 -13.00
C ILE A 26 12.12 -20.71 -13.60
N GLY A 27 10.98 -21.41 -13.60
CA GLY A 27 9.68 -20.86 -14.01
C GLY A 27 9.01 -19.89 -13.04
N ARG A 28 9.48 -19.78 -11.77
CA ARG A 28 8.87 -18.90 -10.75
C ARG A 28 9.26 -17.44 -10.95
N ILE A 29 10.50 -17.17 -11.33
CA ILE A 29 11.02 -15.81 -11.53
C ILE A 29 10.28 -15.07 -12.66
N PRO A 30 10.15 -15.61 -13.88
CA PRO A 30 9.42 -14.93 -14.95
C PRO A 30 7.93 -14.76 -14.64
N ALA A 31 7.30 -15.71 -13.95
CA ALA A 31 5.93 -15.58 -13.51
C ALA A 31 5.75 -14.44 -12.48
N LEU A 32 6.70 -14.28 -11.54
CA LEU A 32 6.68 -13.20 -10.56
C LEU A 32 6.90 -11.83 -11.24
N ILE A 33 7.83 -11.76 -12.20
CA ILE A 33 8.06 -10.52 -12.97
C ILE A 33 6.81 -10.14 -13.76
N ALA A 34 6.17 -11.09 -14.44
CA ALA A 34 4.93 -10.84 -15.18
C ALA A 34 3.80 -10.39 -14.24
N ALA A 35 3.68 -11.02 -13.06
CA ALA A 35 2.73 -10.63 -12.04
C ALA A 35 2.94 -9.18 -11.56
N VAL A 36 4.18 -8.82 -11.24
CA VAL A 36 4.54 -7.45 -10.82
C VAL A 36 4.27 -6.44 -11.93
N ALA A 37 4.57 -6.78 -13.19
CA ALA A 37 4.30 -5.89 -14.32
C ALA A 37 2.80 -5.64 -14.51
N ILE A 38 1.97 -6.69 -14.51
CA ILE A 38 0.51 -6.59 -14.67
C ILE A 38 -0.10 -5.76 -13.53
N VAL A 39 0.26 -6.09 -12.28
CA VAL A 39 -0.26 -5.38 -11.11
C VAL A 39 0.28 -3.95 -11.07
N GLY A 40 1.54 -3.73 -11.49
CA GLY A 40 2.14 -2.40 -11.60
C GLY A 40 1.38 -1.48 -12.56
N VAL A 41 0.98 -1.98 -13.73
CA VAL A 41 0.16 -1.23 -14.70
C VAL A 41 -1.22 -0.90 -14.09
N ALA A 42 -1.86 -1.87 -13.44
CA ALA A 42 -3.16 -1.64 -12.79
C ALA A 42 -3.08 -0.59 -11.67
N ILE A 43 -2.01 -0.63 -10.86
CA ILE A 43 -1.77 0.34 -9.79
C ILE A 43 -1.43 1.73 -10.36
N GLY A 44 -0.62 1.79 -11.42
CA GLY A 44 -0.32 3.04 -12.12
C GLY A 44 -1.58 3.70 -12.67
N ALA A 45 -2.46 2.93 -13.31
CA ALA A 45 -3.75 3.42 -13.77
C ALA A 45 -4.63 3.90 -12.61
N ALA A 46 -4.68 3.14 -11.52
CA ALA A 46 -5.43 3.52 -10.32
C ALA A 46 -4.87 4.82 -9.68
N ALA A 47 -3.55 4.96 -9.59
CA ALA A 47 -2.90 6.19 -9.12
C ALA A 47 -3.23 7.39 -10.02
N GLY A 48 -3.24 7.19 -11.34
CA GLY A 48 -3.69 8.20 -12.31
C GLY A 48 -5.14 8.62 -12.08
N LEU A 49 -6.04 7.66 -11.87
CA LEU A 49 -7.46 7.95 -11.55
C LEU A 49 -7.61 8.73 -10.24
N LEU A 50 -6.84 8.38 -9.20
CA LEU A 50 -6.84 9.14 -7.93
C LEU A 50 -6.35 10.58 -8.14
N THR A 51 -5.34 10.78 -8.99
CA THR A 51 -4.84 12.12 -9.35
C THR A 51 -5.89 12.91 -10.13
N LEU A 52 -6.57 12.30 -11.09
CA LEU A 52 -7.69 12.95 -11.80
C LEU A 52 -8.83 13.31 -10.87
N MET A 53 -9.15 12.43 -9.91
CA MET A 53 -10.15 12.73 -8.87
C MET A 53 -9.71 13.91 -8.00
N LEU A 54 -8.42 13.96 -7.60
CA LEU A 54 -7.88 15.08 -6.85
C LEU A 54 -8.10 16.39 -7.60
N TYR A 55 -7.68 16.47 -8.86
CA TYR A 55 -7.85 17.66 -9.71
C TYR A 55 -9.32 18.02 -9.89
N GLY A 56 -10.20 17.03 -10.03
CA GLY A 56 -11.65 17.26 -10.11
C GLY A 56 -12.21 17.90 -8.85
N VAL A 57 -11.79 17.44 -7.67
CA VAL A 57 -12.23 18.01 -6.38
C VAL A 57 -11.65 19.40 -6.18
N GLU A 58 -10.37 19.64 -6.49
CA GLU A 58 -9.74 20.96 -6.44
C GLU A 58 -10.46 21.98 -7.32
N HIS A 59 -10.75 21.57 -8.57
CA HIS A 59 -11.49 22.43 -9.50
C HIS A 59 -12.89 22.78 -8.97
N LEU A 60 -13.62 21.80 -8.47
CA LEU A 60 -14.98 21.97 -7.98
C LEU A 60 -15.04 22.84 -6.71
N MET A 61 -14.20 22.53 -5.74
CA MET A 61 -14.23 23.10 -4.40
C MET A 61 -13.46 24.44 -4.33
N LEU A 62 -12.28 24.50 -4.91
CA LEU A 62 -11.39 25.63 -4.84
C LEU A 62 -11.43 26.51 -6.10
N GLY A 63 -11.84 25.94 -7.26
CA GLY A 63 -11.87 26.63 -8.54
C GLY A 63 -10.51 26.81 -9.19
N TYR A 64 -9.54 26.02 -8.76
CA TYR A 64 -8.19 25.94 -9.35
C TYR A 64 -7.78 24.48 -9.48
N VAL A 65 -6.71 24.19 -10.19
CA VAL A 65 -6.08 22.89 -10.28
C VAL A 65 -4.59 23.05 -10.10
N GLU A 66 -4.00 22.27 -9.18
CA GLU A 66 -2.55 22.27 -8.94
C GLU A 66 -1.78 21.98 -10.24
N ASN A 67 -0.83 22.85 -10.57
CA ASN A 67 0.05 22.68 -11.71
C ASN A 67 1.47 23.25 -11.39
N SER A 68 2.41 23.11 -12.32
CA SER A 68 3.79 23.55 -12.12
C SER A 68 3.96 25.08 -11.94
N GLN A 69 2.97 25.87 -12.34
CA GLN A 69 2.99 27.34 -12.17
C GLN A 69 2.25 27.77 -10.91
N GLU A 70 1.19 27.04 -10.54
CA GLU A 70 0.40 27.27 -9.34
C GLU A 70 0.42 26.03 -8.46
N SER A 71 1.39 25.96 -7.56
CA SER A 71 1.60 24.85 -6.63
C SER A 71 0.71 24.91 -5.38
N GLY A 72 -0.28 25.79 -5.35
CA GLY A 72 -1.20 25.90 -4.23
C GLY A 72 -2.29 26.95 -4.45
N PRO A 73 -3.34 26.96 -3.60
CA PRO A 73 -4.52 27.81 -3.75
C PRO A 73 -4.28 29.27 -3.33
N PHE A 74 -3.13 29.86 -3.71
CA PHE A 74 -2.75 31.20 -3.26
C PHE A 74 -3.67 32.29 -3.83
N ASN A 75 -4.15 32.12 -5.06
CA ASN A 75 -5.05 33.05 -5.74
C ASN A 75 -6.53 32.84 -5.42
N VAL A 76 -6.86 31.77 -4.66
CA VAL A 76 -8.26 31.47 -4.28
C VAL A 76 -8.69 32.37 -3.12
N PRO A 77 -9.87 33.02 -3.17
CA PRO A 77 -10.37 33.85 -2.07
C PRO A 77 -10.40 33.12 -0.74
N VAL A 78 -10.00 33.78 0.34
CA VAL A 78 -9.87 33.20 1.68
C VAL A 78 -11.20 32.56 2.12
N ILE A 79 -12.32 33.21 1.87
CA ILE A 79 -13.66 32.72 2.20
C ILE A 79 -13.94 31.38 1.51
N ARG A 80 -13.60 31.25 0.21
CA ARG A 80 -13.80 30.00 -0.55
C ARG A 80 -12.94 28.88 0.02
N ARG A 81 -11.68 29.13 0.36
CA ARG A 81 -10.79 28.16 1.01
C ARG A 81 -11.34 27.71 2.36
N LEU A 82 -11.82 28.65 3.19
CA LEU A 82 -12.40 28.35 4.50
C LEU A 82 -13.63 27.47 4.38
N ILE A 83 -14.55 27.81 3.48
CA ILE A 83 -15.77 27.02 3.24
C ILE A 83 -15.42 25.64 2.70
N SER A 84 -14.50 25.54 1.73
CA SER A 84 -14.08 24.27 1.12
C SER A 84 -13.51 23.31 2.17
N VAL A 85 -12.53 23.78 2.95
CA VAL A 85 -11.88 22.95 3.99
C VAL A 85 -12.87 22.55 5.08
N THR A 86 -13.70 23.48 5.56
CA THR A 86 -14.67 23.20 6.62
C THR A 86 -15.75 22.21 6.16
N ALA A 87 -16.31 22.43 4.98
CA ALA A 87 -17.32 21.52 4.41
C ALA A 87 -16.71 20.14 4.12
N GLY A 88 -15.51 20.11 3.52
CA GLY A 88 -14.78 18.87 3.25
C GLY A 88 -14.48 18.09 4.52
N ALA A 89 -14.01 18.76 5.56
CA ALA A 89 -13.74 18.16 6.86
C ALA A 89 -15.02 17.58 7.50
N ALA A 90 -16.13 18.33 7.47
CA ALA A 90 -17.40 17.88 8.02
C ALA A 90 -17.94 16.62 7.31
N ILE A 91 -17.94 16.62 5.96
CA ILE A 91 -18.34 15.46 5.15
C ILE A 91 -17.47 14.25 5.47
N ALA A 92 -16.17 14.44 5.48
CA ALA A 92 -15.23 13.37 5.74
C ALA A 92 -15.33 12.82 7.18
N ALA A 93 -15.53 13.67 8.18
CA ALA A 93 -15.73 13.27 9.56
C ALA A 93 -16.95 12.36 9.70
N VAL A 94 -18.07 12.72 9.08
CA VAL A 94 -19.30 11.91 9.08
C VAL A 94 -19.06 10.55 8.42
N ILE A 95 -18.46 10.52 7.23
CA ILE A 95 -18.23 9.27 6.49
C ILE A 95 -17.23 8.38 7.26
N TRP A 96 -16.13 8.93 7.80
CA TRP A 96 -15.18 8.17 8.60
C TRP A 96 -15.78 7.67 9.92
N TRP A 97 -16.64 8.46 10.55
CA TRP A 97 -17.36 8.02 11.73
C TRP A 97 -18.27 6.82 11.40
N LEU A 98 -19.04 6.89 10.31
CA LEU A 98 -19.86 5.78 9.84
C LEU A 98 -19.03 4.56 9.48
N LEU A 99 -17.91 4.75 8.78
CA LEU A 99 -17.02 3.67 8.38
C LEU A 99 -16.41 2.96 9.59
N ARG A 100 -16.01 3.72 10.63
CA ARG A 100 -15.39 3.17 11.84
C ARG A 100 -16.38 2.52 12.82
N THR A 101 -17.62 3.00 12.86
CA THR A 101 -18.65 2.50 13.78
C THR A 101 -19.48 1.36 13.19
N ARG A 102 -19.66 1.35 11.86
CA ARG A 102 -20.54 0.41 11.17
C ARG A 102 -19.80 -0.62 10.33
N SER A 103 -18.48 -0.59 10.27
CA SER A 103 -17.70 -1.42 9.34
C SER A 103 -16.38 -1.91 9.91
N THR A 104 -15.75 -2.88 9.22
CA THR A 104 -14.42 -3.40 9.57
C THR A 104 -13.35 -2.32 9.38
N LYS A 105 -12.48 -2.16 10.37
CA LYS A 105 -11.37 -1.19 10.28
C LYS A 105 -10.40 -1.57 9.15
N VAL A 106 -9.96 -0.58 8.40
CA VAL A 106 -8.90 -0.75 7.40
C VAL A 106 -7.56 -0.86 8.13
N PRO A 107 -6.81 -1.96 7.98
CA PRO A 107 -5.48 -2.07 8.59
C PRO A 107 -4.49 -1.15 7.87
N SER A 108 -3.44 -0.74 8.57
CA SER A 108 -2.35 0.01 7.95
C SER A 108 -1.61 -0.86 6.91
N VAL A 109 -0.90 -0.22 5.96
CA VAL A 109 -0.10 -0.93 4.94
C VAL A 109 0.91 -1.89 5.58
N LYS A 110 1.58 -1.48 6.68
CA LYS A 110 2.52 -2.33 7.42
C LYS A 110 1.84 -3.60 7.95
N LYS A 111 0.64 -3.49 8.52
CA LYS A 111 -0.14 -4.65 8.96
C LYS A 111 -0.59 -5.52 7.78
N ALA A 112 -0.95 -4.90 6.65
CA ALA A 112 -1.31 -5.62 5.45
C ALA A 112 -0.13 -6.42 4.86
N VAL A 113 1.08 -5.87 4.89
CA VAL A 113 2.33 -6.59 4.55
C VAL A 113 2.54 -7.77 5.49
N ASN A 114 2.23 -7.63 6.77
CA ASN A 114 2.36 -8.71 7.77
C ASN A 114 1.21 -9.73 7.75
N GLY A 115 0.26 -9.61 6.82
CA GLY A 115 -0.77 -10.62 6.57
C GLY A 115 -2.19 -10.21 6.95
N ASP A 116 -2.40 -9.04 7.58
CA ASP A 116 -3.74 -8.54 7.86
C ASP A 116 -4.51 -8.29 6.55
N ILE A 117 -5.74 -8.76 6.50
CA ILE A 117 -6.56 -8.68 5.28
C ILE A 117 -7.19 -7.29 5.15
N MET A 118 -6.95 -6.62 4.04
CA MET A 118 -7.59 -5.36 3.70
C MET A 118 -8.99 -5.60 3.11
N PRO A 119 -10.07 -5.11 3.76
CA PRO A 119 -11.42 -5.23 3.23
C PRO A 119 -11.58 -4.30 2.02
N ILE A 120 -12.11 -4.81 0.88
CA ILE A 120 -12.13 -4.08 -0.41
C ILE A 120 -12.94 -2.79 -0.29
N TRP A 121 -14.21 -2.92 0.07
CA TRP A 121 -15.13 -1.79 0.08
C TRP A 121 -14.68 -0.67 1.02
N GLN A 122 -14.29 -1.05 2.23
CA GLN A 122 -13.84 -0.10 3.25
C GLN A 122 -12.55 0.59 2.83
N THR A 123 -11.62 -0.13 2.23
CA THR A 123 -10.36 0.43 1.74
C THR A 123 -10.62 1.40 0.59
N VAL A 124 -11.48 1.04 -0.36
CA VAL A 124 -11.82 1.94 -1.49
C VAL A 124 -12.48 3.22 -0.97
N VAL A 125 -13.48 3.13 -0.09
CA VAL A 125 -14.13 4.32 0.49
C VAL A 125 -13.13 5.17 1.27
N HIS A 126 -12.25 4.53 2.06
CA HIS A 126 -11.22 5.22 2.83
C HIS A 126 -10.23 5.97 1.93
N VAL A 127 -9.75 5.34 0.87
CA VAL A 127 -8.85 5.91 -0.13
C VAL A 127 -9.49 7.09 -0.86
N LEU A 128 -10.71 6.94 -1.35
CA LEU A 128 -11.44 8.01 -2.04
C LEU A 128 -11.68 9.21 -1.11
N LEU A 129 -12.00 8.94 0.14
CA LEU A 129 -12.23 9.98 1.14
C LEU A 129 -10.95 10.74 1.49
N GLN A 130 -9.81 10.06 1.55
CA GLN A 130 -8.50 10.71 1.75
C GLN A 130 -8.19 11.67 0.59
N ILE A 131 -8.37 11.25 -0.67
CA ILE A 131 -8.14 12.11 -1.84
C ILE A 131 -9.14 13.27 -1.87
N PHE A 132 -10.41 13.01 -1.55
CA PHE A 132 -11.42 14.06 -1.45
C PHE A 132 -11.00 15.15 -0.44
N ILE A 133 -10.60 14.78 0.76
CA ILE A 133 -10.16 15.73 1.79
C ILE A 133 -8.97 16.57 1.33
N VAL A 134 -7.96 15.93 0.71
CA VAL A 134 -6.80 16.67 0.18
C VAL A 134 -7.23 17.67 -0.88
N GLY A 135 -8.10 17.26 -1.80
CA GLY A 135 -8.64 18.12 -2.85
C GLY A 135 -9.49 19.30 -2.32
N THR A 136 -10.05 19.21 -1.11
CA THR A 136 -10.73 20.38 -0.47
C THR A 136 -9.74 21.40 0.11
N GLY A 137 -8.43 21.11 0.07
CA GLY A 137 -7.36 21.99 0.54
C GLY A 137 -6.82 21.64 1.93
N MET A 138 -7.18 20.49 2.49
CA MET A 138 -6.60 20.03 3.77
C MET A 138 -5.18 19.47 3.58
N SER A 139 -4.26 19.89 4.43
CA SER A 139 -2.85 19.49 4.41
C SER A 139 -2.62 18.19 5.21
N ILE A 140 -3.26 17.09 4.79
CA ILE A 140 -3.05 15.76 5.43
C ILE A 140 -2.18 14.81 4.59
N GLY A 141 -1.75 15.25 3.41
CA GLY A 141 -0.95 14.45 2.47
C GLY A 141 -1.78 13.45 1.65
N ARG A 142 -1.35 13.22 0.43
CA ARG A 142 -2.02 12.33 -0.53
C ARG A 142 -1.33 10.97 -0.69
N GLU A 143 -0.27 10.72 0.08
CA GLU A 143 0.60 9.56 -0.07
C GLU A 143 0.01 8.26 0.50
N VAL A 144 -0.90 8.35 1.46
CA VAL A 144 -1.45 7.15 2.13
C VAL A 144 -2.45 6.42 1.23
N ALA A 145 -3.31 7.15 0.55
CA ALA A 145 -4.35 6.60 -0.32
C ALA A 145 -3.81 5.64 -1.40
N PRO A 146 -2.83 6.02 -2.24
CA PRO A 146 -2.31 5.13 -3.28
C PRO A 146 -1.54 3.93 -2.71
N ARG A 147 -0.89 4.07 -1.52
CA ARG A 147 -0.24 2.94 -0.84
C ARG A 147 -1.24 1.91 -0.35
N GLU A 148 -2.32 2.34 0.28
CA GLU A 148 -3.39 1.45 0.74
C GLU A 148 -4.07 0.74 -0.42
N LEU A 149 -4.35 1.48 -1.51
CA LEU A 149 -4.93 0.90 -2.71
C LEU A 149 -3.99 -0.13 -3.34
N GLY A 150 -2.71 0.19 -3.45
CA GLY A 150 -1.68 -0.73 -3.95
C GLY A 150 -1.57 -1.99 -3.10
N ALA A 151 -1.50 -1.87 -1.77
CA ALA A 151 -1.46 -3.01 -0.85
C ALA A 151 -2.69 -3.92 -1.00
N MET A 152 -3.89 -3.34 -1.11
CA MET A 152 -5.12 -4.08 -1.33
C MET A 152 -5.10 -4.85 -2.65
N PHE A 153 -4.68 -4.23 -3.76
CA PHE A 153 -4.54 -4.90 -5.05
C PHE A 153 -3.51 -6.03 -4.98
N GLY A 154 -2.35 -5.79 -4.37
CA GLY A 154 -1.32 -6.81 -4.19
C GLY A 154 -1.84 -8.03 -3.45
N GLN A 155 -2.56 -7.84 -2.35
CA GLN A 155 -3.18 -8.95 -1.61
C GLN A 155 -4.22 -9.72 -2.42
N ARG A 156 -5.02 -9.05 -3.23
CA ARG A 156 -6.04 -9.71 -4.07
C ARG A 156 -5.39 -10.51 -5.18
N PHE A 157 -4.40 -9.93 -5.82
CA PHE A 157 -3.66 -10.59 -6.88
C PHE A 157 -2.89 -11.82 -6.35
N ALA A 158 -2.17 -11.67 -5.21
CA ALA A 158 -1.46 -12.77 -4.58
C ALA A 158 -2.37 -13.97 -4.28
N ARG A 159 -3.58 -13.71 -3.77
CA ARG A 159 -4.59 -14.76 -3.53
C ARG A 159 -5.11 -15.39 -4.81
N TRP A 160 -5.32 -14.60 -5.85
CA TRP A 160 -5.78 -15.10 -7.14
C TRP A 160 -4.76 -16.04 -7.81
N VAL A 161 -3.47 -15.72 -7.68
CA VAL A 161 -2.36 -16.53 -8.23
C VAL A 161 -1.88 -17.62 -7.25
N HIS A 162 -2.45 -17.69 -6.04
CA HIS A 162 -2.09 -18.64 -4.99
C HIS A 162 -0.60 -18.58 -4.59
N LEU A 163 -0.07 -17.35 -4.40
CA LEU A 163 1.29 -17.15 -3.91
C LEU A 163 1.43 -17.62 -2.46
N ASP A 164 2.61 -18.09 -2.11
CA ASP A 164 2.94 -18.39 -0.72
C ASP A 164 2.99 -17.12 0.16
N ALA A 165 3.07 -17.30 1.47
CA ALA A 165 3.04 -16.19 2.42
C ALA A 165 4.22 -15.22 2.21
N LYS A 166 5.42 -15.71 1.90
CA LYS A 166 6.63 -14.91 1.67
C LYS A 166 6.49 -14.06 0.41
N ASP A 167 6.06 -14.64 -0.71
CA ASP A 167 5.88 -13.93 -1.96
C ASP A 167 4.70 -12.95 -1.87
N THR A 168 3.64 -13.29 -1.14
CA THR A 168 2.52 -12.39 -0.86
C THR A 168 2.97 -11.14 -0.11
N ARG A 169 3.77 -11.29 0.95
CA ARG A 169 4.33 -10.15 1.70
C ARG A 169 5.16 -9.23 0.79
N MET A 170 6.05 -9.82 0.00
CA MET A 170 6.89 -9.07 -0.94
C MET A 170 6.04 -8.35 -2.00
N LEU A 171 5.06 -9.01 -2.59
CA LEU A 171 4.17 -8.41 -3.57
C LEU A 171 3.36 -7.25 -2.98
N VAL A 172 2.80 -7.41 -1.78
CA VAL A 172 2.04 -6.34 -1.10
C VAL A 172 2.92 -5.12 -0.82
N ALA A 173 4.17 -5.31 -0.41
CA ALA A 173 5.12 -4.22 -0.19
C ALA A 173 5.46 -3.49 -1.51
N ILE A 174 5.78 -4.25 -2.57
CA ILE A 174 6.09 -3.70 -3.90
C ILE A 174 4.89 -2.92 -4.46
N THR A 175 3.69 -3.47 -4.36
CA THR A 175 2.47 -2.84 -4.90
C THR A 175 2.06 -1.59 -4.13
N ALA A 176 2.24 -1.56 -2.80
CA ALA A 176 2.06 -0.36 -2.00
C ALA A 176 3.05 0.75 -2.40
N ALA A 177 4.31 0.38 -2.60
CA ALA A 177 5.35 1.30 -3.06
C ALA A 177 5.12 1.79 -4.50
N ALA A 178 4.62 0.93 -5.39
CA ALA A 178 4.23 1.30 -6.75
C ALA A 178 3.11 2.35 -6.76
N GLY A 179 2.13 2.24 -5.84
CA GLY A 179 1.10 3.26 -5.66
C GLY A 179 1.68 4.62 -5.29
N LEU A 180 2.63 4.64 -4.36
CA LEU A 180 3.35 5.86 -3.97
C LEU A 180 4.15 6.44 -5.14
N ALA A 181 4.92 5.60 -5.83
CA ALA A 181 5.73 5.99 -6.98
C ALA A 181 4.89 6.61 -8.10
N GLY A 182 3.70 6.03 -8.36
CA GLY A 182 2.79 6.51 -9.40
C GLY A 182 2.24 7.91 -9.15
N VAL A 183 1.89 8.23 -7.90
CA VAL A 183 1.36 9.56 -7.57
C VAL A 183 2.44 10.64 -7.59
N TYR A 184 3.68 10.31 -7.20
CA TYR A 184 4.79 11.27 -7.16
C TYR A 184 5.68 11.25 -8.40
N ASN A 185 5.39 10.37 -9.36
CA ASN A 185 6.24 10.13 -10.54
C ASN A 185 7.72 9.89 -10.15
N ALA A 186 7.92 9.12 -9.08
CA ALA A 186 9.21 8.90 -8.44
C ALA A 186 9.51 7.40 -8.25
N PRO A 187 9.79 6.65 -9.34
CA PRO A 187 9.95 5.19 -9.27
C PRO A 187 11.10 4.74 -8.36
N LEU A 188 12.22 5.46 -8.34
CA LEU A 188 13.34 5.15 -7.44
C LEU A 188 12.97 5.32 -5.98
N ALA A 189 12.28 6.41 -5.62
CA ALA A 189 11.82 6.63 -4.25
C ALA A 189 10.85 5.55 -3.80
N GLY A 190 9.94 5.09 -4.69
CA GLY A 190 9.08 3.93 -4.41
C GLY A 190 9.87 2.66 -4.16
N THR A 191 10.91 2.38 -4.94
CA THR A 191 11.76 1.21 -4.74
C THR A 191 12.46 1.23 -3.37
N PHE A 192 13.07 2.35 -3.00
CA PHE A 192 13.70 2.51 -1.68
C PHE A 192 12.66 2.39 -0.56
N PHE A 193 11.48 2.98 -0.71
CA PHE A 193 10.40 2.84 0.27
C PHE A 193 9.97 1.37 0.48
N ALA A 194 9.87 0.58 -0.61
CA ALA A 194 9.56 -0.84 -0.50
C ALA A 194 10.62 -1.59 0.31
N VAL A 195 11.90 -1.37 -0.03
CA VAL A 195 13.02 -2.12 0.55
C VAL A 195 13.30 -1.68 1.98
N GLU A 196 13.41 -0.38 2.23
CA GLU A 196 13.88 0.14 3.51
C GLU A 196 12.77 0.29 4.56
N ILE A 197 11.54 0.59 4.14
CA ILE A 197 10.45 0.88 5.09
C ILE A 197 9.50 -0.31 5.25
N LEU A 198 9.14 -0.99 4.16
CA LEU A 198 8.15 -2.06 4.21
C LEU A 198 8.76 -3.44 4.39
N LEU A 199 9.96 -3.70 3.85
CA LEU A 199 10.63 -5.00 3.91
C LEU A 199 11.76 -5.06 4.95
N ALA A 200 12.45 -3.98 5.27
CA ALA A 200 13.55 -3.97 6.24
C ALA A 200 13.07 -4.27 7.68
N ASP A 201 11.92 -3.79 8.08
CA ASP A 201 11.30 -4.14 9.36
C ASP A 201 11.00 -5.65 9.52
N ILE A 202 10.94 -6.36 8.40
CA ILE A 202 10.73 -7.82 8.37
C ILE A 202 12.03 -8.57 8.68
N THR A 203 13.17 -7.99 8.32
CA THR A 203 14.49 -8.59 8.53
C THR A 203 14.93 -8.50 10.00
N LEU A 204 14.54 -7.46 10.72
CA LEU A 204 14.88 -7.27 12.13
C LEU A 204 14.11 -8.20 13.06
N GLU A 205 12.87 -8.59 12.72
CA GLU A 205 12.09 -9.57 13.47
C GLU A 205 12.56 -11.02 13.25
N THR A 206 13.34 -11.27 12.22
CA THR A 206 13.84 -12.63 11.88
C THR A 206 15.21 -12.91 12.50
N VAL A 207 15.84 -11.92 13.13
CA VAL A 207 17.20 -12.03 13.74
C VAL A 207 17.15 -12.17 15.26
N THR A 208 15.99 -12.10 15.88
CA THR A 208 15.77 -12.40 17.30
C THR A 208 15.03 -13.71 17.48
#